data_88baee611bd878aa2354576e86956a41
#
_entry.id   88baee611bd878aa2354576e86956a41
#
_cell.length_a   1.000
_cell.length_b   1.000
_cell.length_c   1.000
_cell.angle_alpha   90.00
_cell.angle_beta   90.00
_cell.angle_gamma   90.00
#
_symmetry.space_group_name_H-M   'P 1'
#
loop_
_entity.id
_entity.type
_entity.pdbx_description
1 polymer ?
#
loop_
_entity_poly.entity_id
_entity_poly.type
_entity_poly.pdbx_seq_one_letter_code
_entity_poly.pdbx_strand_id
1 'polypeptide(L)'
;GGNRIVNTKEMDITLSHCNGKTLLMNARAHNPSPINRTDGYFSSGDPDNALKYKIYVPMSTEITDGPSYTGSYWIPDLSNTFPLTIKPNSDSYQIASLIKLISIASNSTNVGSAVSGGFDYTFTYQ
;
A
#
# COMPACT_ATOMS: atom_id res chain seq x y z
N GLY A 1 22.05 2.27 -11.36
CA GLY A 1 20.77 1.75 -11.07
C GLY A 1 20.48 1.65 -9.62
N GLY A 2 19.45 1.04 -9.30
CA GLY A 2 18.92 0.88 -7.98
C GLY A 2 17.54 1.47 -7.87
N ASN A 3 16.94 1.28 -6.72
CA ASN A 3 15.57 1.73 -6.49
C ASN A 3 15.53 3.23 -6.29
N ARG A 4 14.60 3.86 -6.99
CA ARG A 4 14.46 5.31 -6.95
C ARG A 4 12.97 5.65 -6.93
N ILE A 5 12.57 6.48 -5.97
CA ILE A 5 11.20 6.97 -5.92
C ILE A 5 11.03 8.01 -7.03
N VAL A 6 10.10 7.76 -7.94
CA VAL A 6 9.83 8.65 -9.07
C VAL A 6 8.54 9.44 -8.90
N ASN A 7 7.66 9.02 -8.00
CA ASN A 7 6.43 9.74 -7.70
C ASN A 7 5.86 9.27 -6.37
N THR A 8 5.06 10.13 -5.74
CA THR A 8 4.31 9.81 -4.53
C THR A 8 2.89 10.34 -4.70
N LYS A 9 1.92 9.49 -4.41
CA LYS A 9 0.50 9.84 -4.49
C LYS A 9 -0.16 9.58 -3.15
N GLU A 10 -1.02 10.49 -2.72
CA GLU A 10 -1.80 10.33 -1.50
C GLU A 10 -3.16 9.73 -1.82
N MET A 11 -3.62 8.83 -0.96
CA MET A 11 -4.96 8.26 -1.02
C MET A 11 -5.51 8.15 0.39
N ASP A 12 -6.59 8.85 0.66
CA ASP A 12 -7.22 8.86 1.98
C ASP A 12 -8.54 8.09 1.94
N ILE A 13 -8.75 7.27 2.96
CA ILE A 13 -9.99 6.52 3.14
C ILE A 13 -10.56 6.88 4.50
N THR A 14 -11.84 7.24 4.54
CA THR A 14 -12.54 7.53 5.78
C THR A 14 -13.50 6.41 6.11
N LEU A 15 -13.37 5.88 7.33
CA LEU A 15 -14.27 4.88 7.88
C LEU A 15 -15.23 5.54 8.85
N SER A 16 -16.48 5.10 8.85
CA SER A 16 -17.54 5.64 9.73
C SER A 16 -18.00 4.56 10.70
N HIS A 17 -18.56 5.01 11.85
CA HIS A 17 -19.16 4.12 12.85
C HIS A 17 -18.18 3.06 13.37
N CYS A 18 -16.91 3.44 13.52
CA CYS A 18 -15.87 2.48 13.85
C CYS A 18 -15.31 2.64 15.26
N ASN A 19 -15.84 3.58 16.07
CA ASN A 19 -15.34 3.80 17.41
C ASN A 19 -15.49 2.54 18.28
N GLY A 20 -14.41 2.16 18.94
CA GLY A 20 -14.43 0.99 19.80
C GLY A 20 -14.38 -0.35 19.08
N LYS A 21 -14.31 -0.34 17.76
CA LYS A 21 -14.17 -1.56 16.96
C LYS A 21 -12.71 -1.93 16.79
N THR A 22 -12.46 -3.21 16.55
CA THR A 22 -11.17 -3.68 16.09
C THR A 22 -11.32 -4.10 14.64
N LEU A 23 -10.54 -3.50 13.76
CA LEU A 23 -10.61 -3.74 12.33
C LEU A 23 -9.31 -4.36 11.85
N LEU A 24 -9.43 -5.33 10.96
CA LEU A 24 -8.29 -5.85 10.21
C LEU A 24 -8.36 -5.29 8.81
N MET A 25 -7.31 -4.57 8.41
CA MET A 25 -7.19 -4.04 7.06
C MET A 25 -6.21 -4.89 6.27
N ASN A 26 -6.73 -5.61 5.29
CA ASN A 26 -5.90 -6.34 4.34
C ASN A 26 -5.76 -5.52 3.07
N ALA A 27 -4.60 -5.64 2.43
CA ALA A 27 -4.34 -5.02 1.15
C ALA A 27 -4.00 -6.09 0.12
N ARG A 28 -4.50 -5.92 -1.08
CA ARG A 28 -4.22 -6.84 -2.17
C ARG A 28 -3.96 -6.06 -3.44
N ALA A 29 -2.77 -6.23 -4.02
CA ALA A 29 -2.45 -5.66 -5.31
C ALA A 29 -3.14 -6.46 -6.41
N HIS A 30 -3.60 -5.77 -7.46
CA HIS A 30 -4.14 -6.45 -8.64
C HIS A 30 -3.06 -7.25 -9.37
N ASN A 31 -1.81 -6.78 -9.29
CA ASN A 31 -0.66 -7.46 -9.87
C ASN A 31 0.46 -7.51 -8.84
N PRO A 32 0.37 -8.41 -7.83
CA PRO A 32 1.36 -8.46 -6.76
C PRO A 32 2.68 -9.05 -7.24
N SER A 33 3.77 -8.61 -6.60
CA SER A 33 5.07 -9.22 -6.82
C SER A 33 5.07 -10.65 -6.24
N PRO A 34 5.59 -11.64 -6.97
CA PRO A 34 5.68 -13.00 -6.45
C PRO A 34 6.81 -13.18 -5.44
N ILE A 35 7.74 -12.23 -5.34
CA ILE A 35 8.93 -12.38 -4.50
C ILE A 35 8.98 -11.41 -3.32
N ASN A 36 8.20 -10.33 -3.36
CA ASN A 36 8.19 -9.34 -2.29
C ASN A 36 6.76 -8.91 -1.99
N ARG A 37 6.27 -9.26 -0.81
CA ARG A 37 4.87 -9.03 -0.43
C ARG A 37 4.48 -7.56 -0.36
N THR A 38 5.45 -6.66 -0.20
CA THR A 38 5.14 -5.23 -0.09
C THR A 38 5.12 -4.51 -1.43
N ASP A 39 5.39 -5.23 -2.52
CA ASP A 39 5.48 -4.64 -3.85
C ASP A 39 4.28 -5.00 -4.71
N GLY A 40 3.77 -4.00 -5.44
CA GLY A 40 2.80 -4.20 -6.50
C GLY A 40 3.39 -3.74 -7.83
N TYR A 41 3.01 -4.44 -8.90
CA TYR A 41 3.35 -4.04 -10.26
C TYR A 41 2.14 -3.41 -10.94
N PHE A 42 2.40 -2.72 -12.03
CA PHE A 42 1.35 -2.11 -12.83
C PHE A 42 0.78 -3.12 -13.81
N SER A 43 -0.53 -3.03 -14.06
CA SER A 43 -1.25 -3.97 -14.91
C SER A 43 -1.12 -3.62 -16.39
N SER A 44 -0.81 -2.37 -16.72
CA SER A 44 -0.59 -1.94 -18.09
C SER A 44 0.43 -0.81 -18.15
N GLY A 45 1.09 -0.68 -19.28
CA GLY A 45 2.07 0.37 -19.52
C GLY A 45 3.47 0.07 -19.06
N ASP A 46 3.70 -1.09 -18.42
CA ASP A 46 5.01 -1.47 -17.89
C ASP A 46 5.23 -2.99 -18.05
N PRO A 47 5.38 -3.47 -19.29
CA PRO A 47 5.47 -4.92 -19.53
C PRO A 47 6.71 -5.58 -18.92
N ASP A 48 7.77 -4.82 -18.65
CA ASP A 48 9.00 -5.37 -18.10
C ASP A 48 9.09 -5.23 -16.58
N ASN A 49 8.02 -4.76 -15.93
CA ASN A 49 8.00 -4.52 -14.49
C ASN A 49 9.17 -3.64 -14.02
N ALA A 50 9.45 -2.59 -14.80
CA ALA A 50 10.50 -1.63 -14.48
C ALA A 50 10.09 -0.69 -13.34
N LEU A 51 8.79 -0.60 -13.08
CA LEU A 51 8.20 0.17 -11.99
C LEU A 51 7.51 -0.77 -11.02
N LYS A 52 7.57 -0.41 -9.76
CA LYS A 52 6.74 -1.04 -8.72
C LYS A 52 6.18 0.04 -7.82
N TYR A 53 5.24 -0.32 -6.98
CA TYR A 53 4.75 0.59 -5.96
C TYR A 53 4.74 -0.08 -4.61
N LYS A 54 4.87 0.74 -3.57
CA LYS A 54 4.67 0.34 -2.19
C LYS A 54 3.69 1.31 -1.56
N ILE A 55 3.01 0.83 -0.53
CA ILE A 55 2.07 1.66 0.23
C ILE A 55 2.67 1.91 1.61
N TYR A 56 2.58 3.16 2.06
CA TYR A 56 3.04 3.58 3.38
C TYR A 56 1.88 4.20 4.13
N VAL A 57 1.61 3.67 5.32
CA VAL A 57 0.56 4.19 6.19
C VAL A 57 1.22 4.77 7.43
N PRO A 58 1.06 6.07 7.71
CA PRO A 58 1.69 6.67 8.88
C PRO A 58 1.31 5.95 10.18
N MET A 59 2.28 5.73 11.02
CA MET A 59 2.04 5.13 12.34
C MET A 59 1.18 6.06 13.18
N SER A 60 0.27 5.46 13.92
CA SER A 60 -0.57 6.16 14.88
C SER A 60 -0.87 5.22 16.05
N THR A 61 -1.37 5.78 17.14
CA THR A 61 -1.73 4.97 18.31
C THR A 61 -2.88 4.01 18.02
N GLU A 62 -3.70 4.30 17.00
CA GLU A 62 -4.82 3.45 16.63
C GLU A 62 -4.42 2.23 15.84
N ILE A 63 -3.25 2.26 15.18
CA ILE A 63 -2.74 1.09 14.46
C ILE A 63 -1.79 0.35 15.38
N THR A 64 -2.21 -0.83 15.84
CA THR A 64 -1.52 -1.54 16.91
C THR A 64 -0.65 -2.68 16.43
N ASP A 65 -0.81 -3.13 15.19
CA ASP A 65 -0.01 -4.22 14.63
C ASP A 65 -0.04 -4.17 13.11
N GLY A 66 0.96 -4.75 12.48
CA GLY A 66 1.05 -4.82 11.04
C GLY A 66 2.18 -5.74 10.58
N PRO A 67 2.26 -5.97 9.26
CA PRO A 67 3.23 -6.94 8.70
C PRO A 67 4.67 -6.45 8.71
N SER A 68 4.88 -5.18 8.40
CA SER A 68 6.22 -4.61 8.39
C SER A 68 6.14 -3.08 8.53
N TYR A 69 7.25 -2.48 8.85
CA TYR A 69 7.32 -1.03 9.02
C TYR A 69 8.72 -0.54 8.64
N THR A 70 8.80 0.75 8.34
CA THR A 70 10.05 1.46 8.16
C THR A 70 9.89 2.89 8.66
N GLY A 71 10.80 3.33 9.52
CA GLY A 71 10.69 4.66 10.12
C GLY A 71 9.35 4.85 10.82
N SER A 72 8.60 5.84 10.40
CA SER A 72 7.30 6.21 10.98
C SER A 72 6.12 5.66 10.19
N TYR A 73 6.32 4.64 9.36
CA TYR A 73 5.27 4.12 8.48
C TYR A 73 5.12 2.62 8.62
N TRP A 74 3.88 2.16 8.61
CA TRP A 74 3.55 0.76 8.33
C TRP A 74 3.59 0.55 6.81
N ILE A 75 4.04 -0.64 6.40
CA ILE A 75 4.08 -1.03 4.99
C ILE A 75 3.14 -2.21 4.81
N PRO A 76 1.94 -2.00 4.25
CA PRO A 76 0.99 -3.10 4.04
C PRO A 76 1.55 -4.21 3.17
N ASP A 77 1.13 -5.42 3.51
CA ASP A 77 1.36 -6.62 2.71
C ASP A 77 0.34 -6.63 1.57
N LEU A 78 0.80 -6.61 0.33
CA LEU A 78 -0.05 -6.53 -0.85
C LEU A 78 -0.49 -7.90 -1.38
N SER A 79 -0.18 -8.97 -0.65
CA SER A 79 -0.60 -10.32 -1.02
C SER A 79 -1.84 -10.80 -0.26
N ASN A 80 -2.48 -9.93 0.50
CA ASN A 80 -3.71 -10.23 1.26
C ASN A 80 -3.51 -11.29 2.35
N THR A 81 -2.32 -11.36 2.94
CA THR A 81 -2.03 -12.39 3.93
C THR A 81 -1.84 -11.89 5.34
N PHE A 82 -1.39 -10.65 5.51
CA PHE A 82 -1.09 -10.12 6.84
C PHE A 82 -1.69 -8.71 6.98
N PRO A 83 -2.73 -8.54 7.83
CA PRO A 83 -3.42 -7.27 7.95
C PRO A 83 -2.72 -6.26 8.86
N LEU A 84 -3.09 -5.00 8.70
CA LEU A 84 -2.94 -4.01 9.77
C LEU A 84 -4.09 -4.17 10.74
N THR A 85 -3.80 -4.10 12.04
CA THR A 85 -4.81 -4.11 13.09
C THR A 85 -5.06 -2.67 13.52
N ILE A 86 -6.31 -2.23 13.40
CA ILE A 86 -6.69 -0.84 13.65
C ILE A 86 -7.76 -0.80 14.72
N LYS A 87 -7.56 0.04 15.73
CA LYS A 87 -8.52 0.26 16.82
C LYS A 87 -8.87 1.74 16.85
N PRO A 88 -9.85 2.18 16.04
CA PRO A 88 -10.21 3.58 16.01
C PRO A 88 -10.78 4.05 17.34
N ASN A 89 -10.48 5.29 17.69
CA ASN A 89 -10.97 5.89 18.94
C ASN A 89 -12.02 6.97 18.69
N SER A 90 -12.56 7.03 17.49
CA SER A 90 -13.67 7.91 17.14
C SER A 90 -14.49 7.27 16.02
N ASP A 91 -15.72 7.78 15.82
CA ASP A 91 -16.62 7.22 14.81
C ASP A 91 -16.21 7.55 13.39
N SER A 92 -15.36 8.54 13.20
CA SER A 92 -14.79 8.87 11.89
C SER A 92 -13.29 8.70 11.98
N TYR A 93 -12.76 7.74 11.25
CA TYR A 93 -11.34 7.45 11.25
C TYR A 93 -10.79 7.50 9.83
N GLN A 94 -9.77 8.30 9.62
CA GLN A 94 -9.16 8.46 8.31
C GLN A 94 -7.86 7.69 8.25
N ILE A 95 -7.71 6.90 7.18
CA ILE A 95 -6.47 6.20 6.87
C ILE A 95 -5.80 6.96 5.73
N ALA A 96 -4.67 7.57 6.03
CA ALA A 96 -3.85 8.23 5.02
C ALA A 96 -2.89 7.20 4.44
N SER A 97 -2.88 7.06 3.12
CA SER A 97 -1.97 6.15 2.45
C SER A 97 -1.10 6.94 1.47
N LEU A 98 0.20 6.69 1.51
CA LEU A 98 1.14 7.21 0.54
C LEU A 98 1.52 6.08 -0.40
N ILE A 99 1.25 6.25 -1.67
CA ILE A 99 1.62 5.27 -2.70
C ILE A 99 2.86 5.81 -3.38
N LYS A 100 3.98 5.10 -3.20
CA LYS A 100 5.26 5.52 -3.77
C LYS A 100 5.58 4.66 -4.97
N LEU A 101 5.77 5.31 -6.11
CA LEU A 101 6.21 4.67 -7.33
C LEU A 101 7.72 4.62 -7.35
N ILE A 102 8.27 3.45 -7.61
CA ILE A 102 9.69 3.18 -7.49
C ILE A 102 10.17 2.61 -8.83
N SER A 103 11.18 3.25 -9.41
CA SER A 103 11.86 2.71 -10.59
C SER A 103 12.95 1.76 -10.14
N ILE A 104 12.95 0.55 -10.67
CA ILE A 104 13.98 -0.45 -10.39
C ILE A 104 14.97 -0.60 -11.54
N ALA A 105 14.73 0.11 -12.64
CA ALA A 105 15.60 0.08 -13.82
C ALA A 105 16.56 1.28 -13.79
N SER A 106 17.80 1.05 -14.18
CA SER A 106 18.79 2.12 -14.30
C SER A 106 18.64 2.91 -15.59
N ASN A 107 18.05 2.31 -16.62
CA ASN A 107 17.84 2.91 -17.93
C ASN A 107 16.36 2.88 -18.27
N SER A 108 15.96 3.68 -19.26
CA SER A 108 14.60 3.56 -19.76
C SER A 108 14.40 2.19 -20.38
N THR A 109 13.22 1.67 -20.16
CA THR A 109 12.79 0.37 -20.64
C THR A 109 11.47 0.55 -21.38
N ASN A 110 10.70 -0.51 -21.54
CA ASN A 110 9.43 -0.47 -22.27
C ASN A 110 8.29 0.06 -21.42
N VAL A 111 8.53 1.16 -20.71
CA VAL A 111 7.48 1.82 -19.94
C VAL A 111 6.71 2.74 -20.87
N GLY A 112 5.40 2.59 -20.92
CA GLY A 112 4.55 3.43 -21.72
C GLY A 112 4.45 4.86 -21.19
N SER A 113 3.80 5.71 -21.96
CA SER A 113 3.56 7.10 -21.55
C SER A 113 2.61 7.20 -20.35
N ALA A 114 1.81 6.15 -20.14
CA ALA A 114 0.94 6.03 -18.97
C ALA A 114 0.98 4.59 -18.47
N VAL A 115 1.02 4.43 -17.16
CA VAL A 115 0.90 3.13 -16.51
C VAL A 115 -0.34 3.13 -15.63
N SER A 116 -0.99 1.99 -15.52
CA SER A 116 -2.13 1.85 -14.63
C SER A 116 -2.06 0.55 -13.87
N GLY A 117 -2.58 0.57 -12.66
CA GLY A 117 -2.66 -0.57 -11.79
C GLY A 117 -3.54 -0.22 -10.61
N GLY A 118 -3.66 -1.14 -9.67
CA GLY A 118 -4.48 -0.85 -8.52
C GLY A 118 -4.32 -1.88 -7.42
N PHE A 119 -4.97 -1.57 -6.33
CA PHE A 119 -5.04 -2.45 -5.18
C PHE A 119 -6.38 -2.22 -4.49
N ASP A 120 -6.74 -3.17 -3.63
CA ASP A 120 -7.94 -3.07 -2.81
C ASP A 120 -7.57 -3.20 -1.34
N TYR A 121 -8.24 -2.42 -0.50
CA TYR A 121 -8.27 -2.66 0.93
C TYR A 121 -9.57 -3.39 1.28
N THR A 122 -9.44 -4.38 2.16
CA THR A 122 -10.60 -5.08 2.72
C THR A 122 -10.55 -4.92 4.23
N PHE A 123 -11.65 -4.44 4.79
CA PHE A 123 -11.78 -4.23 6.23
C PHE A 123 -12.68 -5.30 6.80
N THR A 124 -12.21 -5.97 7.85
CA THR A 124 -12.97 -7.01 8.53
C THR A 124 -13.05 -6.64 10.01
N TYR A 125 -14.25 -6.69 10.56
CA TYR A 125 -14.40 -6.52 12.02
C TYR A 125 -13.95 -7.78 12.72
N GLN A 126 -13.23 -7.54 13.78
CA GLN A 126 -12.74 -8.65 14.61
C GLN A 126 -13.67 -8.84 15.82
#